data_e8c71b851af068c0058cec635b4b0d7e
#
_entry.id   e8c71b851af068c0058cec635b4b0d7e
#
_cell.length_a   1.000
_cell.length_b   1.000
_cell.length_c   1.000
_cell.angle_alpha   90.00
_cell.angle_beta   90.00
_cell.angle_gamma   90.00
#
_symmetry.space_group_name_H-M   'P 1'
#
loop_
_entity.id
_entity.type
_entity.pdbx_description
1 polymer ?
#
loop_
_entity_poly.entity_id
_entity_poly.type
_entity_poly.pdbx_seq_one_letter_code
_entity_poly.pdbx_strand_id
1 'polypeptide(L)'
;MMEVQFVASVAPIVRDPDAARAFYHDALGLSFEGGEGEYKFTERLAGTKHFGLWPLAEAANACFGTSDWPDDVPVPQASIEFEVPDVPAAAEELKAKGYRLIHGARTEPWAQITARLLSPEGLLVAVCFTPSFHDGPSA
;
A
#
# COMPACT_ATOMS: atom_id res chain seq x y z
N MET A 1 -8.73 19.04 -8.91
CA MET A 1 -7.45 18.47 -8.41
C MET A 1 -7.71 17.64 -7.16
N MET A 2 -7.13 16.43 -7.11
CA MET A 2 -7.33 15.58 -5.94
C MET A 2 -6.72 16.23 -4.68
N GLU A 3 -7.31 15.90 -3.53
CA GLU A 3 -6.82 16.36 -2.25
C GLU A 3 -6.16 15.19 -1.52
N VAL A 4 -4.83 15.23 -1.44
CA VAL A 4 -4.10 14.24 -0.62
C VAL A 4 -4.16 14.71 0.81
N GLN A 5 -4.80 13.90 1.66
CA GLN A 5 -5.07 14.26 3.05
C GLN A 5 -3.93 13.87 3.99
N PHE A 6 -3.35 12.69 3.79
CA PHE A 6 -2.22 12.20 4.59
C PHE A 6 -1.61 10.95 3.95
N VAL A 7 -0.44 10.56 4.44
CA VAL A 7 0.15 9.27 4.06
C VAL A 7 -0.53 8.19 4.88
N ALA A 8 -1.27 7.31 4.20
CA ALA A 8 -2.03 6.27 4.85
C ALA A 8 -1.17 5.08 5.25
N SER A 9 -0.16 4.76 4.43
CA SER A 9 0.63 3.56 4.64
C SER A 9 1.99 3.67 3.99
N VAL A 10 2.99 3.11 4.64
CA VAL A 10 4.31 2.84 4.07
C VAL A 10 4.58 1.36 4.28
N ALA A 11 4.96 0.65 3.23
CA ALA A 11 5.21 -0.79 3.33
C ALA A 11 6.38 -1.20 2.44
N PRO A 12 7.55 -1.50 3.02
CA PRO A 12 8.58 -2.20 2.26
C PRO A 12 8.00 -3.47 1.65
N ILE A 13 8.34 -3.72 0.39
CA ILE A 13 7.94 -4.95 -0.28
C ILE A 13 9.07 -5.95 -0.09
N VAL A 14 8.74 -7.08 0.56
CA VAL A 14 9.75 -8.02 1.04
C VAL A 14 9.70 -9.30 0.22
N ARG A 15 10.88 -9.80 -0.14
CA ARG A 15 11.01 -11.06 -0.87
C ARG A 15 11.32 -12.21 0.07
N ASP A 16 11.95 -11.91 1.22
CA ASP A 16 12.32 -12.87 2.24
C ASP A 16 11.73 -12.41 3.57
N PRO A 17 10.56 -12.92 3.96
CA PRO A 17 9.91 -12.50 5.20
C PRO A 17 10.76 -12.73 6.45
N ASP A 18 11.56 -13.80 6.49
CA ASP A 18 12.40 -14.07 7.65
C ASP A 18 13.52 -13.03 7.76
N ALA A 19 14.15 -12.67 6.65
CA ALA A 19 15.19 -11.64 6.65
C ALA A 19 14.61 -10.28 7.02
N ALA A 20 13.42 -9.96 6.51
CA ALA A 20 12.75 -8.71 6.85
C ALA A 20 12.42 -8.65 8.34
N ARG A 21 11.91 -9.75 8.91
CA ARG A 21 11.63 -9.82 10.34
C ARG A 21 12.89 -9.64 11.18
N ALA A 22 13.97 -10.30 10.79
CA ALA A 22 15.24 -10.17 11.50
C ALA A 22 15.69 -8.71 11.52
N PHE A 23 15.50 -7.99 10.44
CA PHE A 23 15.89 -6.59 10.38
C PHE A 23 14.93 -5.67 11.13
N TYR A 24 13.65 -5.68 10.73
CA TYR A 24 12.69 -4.71 11.27
C TYR A 24 12.26 -5.01 12.69
N HIS A 25 12.06 -6.27 13.03
CA HIS A 25 11.63 -6.65 14.37
C HIS A 25 12.82 -6.89 15.31
N ASP A 26 13.72 -7.79 14.93
CA ASP A 26 14.79 -8.18 15.86
C ASP A 26 15.84 -7.08 16.03
N ALA A 27 16.29 -6.48 14.92
CA ALA A 27 17.35 -5.47 15.00
C ALA A 27 16.80 -4.08 15.35
N LEU A 28 15.70 -3.64 14.73
CA LEU A 28 15.15 -2.30 14.98
C LEU A 28 14.19 -2.25 16.16
N GLY A 29 13.69 -3.38 16.60
CA GLY A 29 12.80 -3.44 17.76
C GLY A 29 11.34 -3.08 17.47
N LEU A 30 10.93 -3.06 16.20
CA LEU A 30 9.53 -2.77 15.87
C LEU A 30 8.66 -3.98 16.20
N SER A 31 7.47 -3.72 16.73
CA SER A 31 6.49 -4.77 17.05
C SER A 31 5.43 -4.82 15.97
N PHE A 32 5.11 -6.01 15.49
CA PHE A 32 4.16 -6.20 14.41
C PHE A 32 3.01 -7.11 14.84
N GLU A 33 1.84 -6.85 14.23
CA GLU A 33 0.70 -7.76 14.28
C GLU A 33 0.65 -8.56 13.00
N GLY A 34 0.06 -9.75 13.04
CA GLY A 34 -0.16 -10.56 11.86
C GLY A 34 -1.40 -10.12 11.11
N GLY A 35 -1.26 -9.97 9.79
CA GLY A 35 -2.39 -9.77 8.90
C GLY A 35 -2.74 -11.07 8.20
N GLU A 36 -3.44 -10.97 7.08
CA GLU A 36 -3.69 -12.12 6.23
C GLU A 36 -2.35 -12.60 5.65
N GLY A 37 -2.22 -13.93 5.55
CA GLY A 37 -1.00 -14.53 5.00
C GLY A 37 0.25 -14.17 5.76
N GLU A 38 1.27 -13.76 5.05
CA GLU A 38 2.57 -13.39 5.61
C GLU A 38 2.69 -11.89 5.91
N TYR A 39 1.63 -11.11 5.68
CA TYR A 39 1.65 -9.67 5.90
C TYR A 39 1.75 -9.36 7.38
N LYS A 40 2.69 -8.49 7.74
CA LYS A 40 2.88 -8.01 9.11
C LYS A 40 2.77 -6.50 9.13
N PHE A 41 2.14 -5.94 10.15
CA PHE A 41 1.92 -4.50 10.19
C PHE A 41 1.87 -3.96 11.62
N THR A 42 2.00 -2.65 11.73
CA THR A 42 1.74 -1.93 12.98
C THR A 42 1.04 -0.61 12.66
N GLU A 43 0.10 -0.24 13.53
CA GLU A 43 -0.54 1.07 13.48
C GLU A 43 -0.19 1.89 14.71
N ARG A 44 0.87 1.49 15.42
CA ARG A 44 1.33 2.13 16.65
C ARG A 44 2.69 2.81 16.51
N LEU A 45 3.24 2.85 15.30
CA LEU A 45 4.49 3.53 15.05
C LEU A 45 4.21 5.00 14.79
N ALA A 46 4.74 5.86 15.66
CA ALA A 46 4.52 7.31 15.52
C ALA A 46 5.04 7.80 14.17
N GLY A 47 4.29 8.67 13.54
CA GLY A 47 4.64 9.24 12.25
C GLY A 47 4.02 8.55 11.06
N THR A 48 3.39 7.39 11.25
CA THR A 48 2.64 6.70 10.20
C THR A 48 1.28 6.26 10.72
N LYS A 49 0.30 6.19 9.83
CA LYS A 49 -0.98 5.59 10.16
C LYS A 49 -0.88 4.07 10.15
N HIS A 50 -0.08 3.54 9.22
CA HIS A 50 0.07 2.11 9.02
C HIS A 50 1.46 1.85 8.42
N PHE A 51 2.21 0.96 9.02
CA PHE A 51 3.51 0.51 8.49
C PHE A 51 3.45 -1.00 8.37
N GLY A 52 3.72 -1.53 7.18
CA GLY A 52 3.62 -2.95 6.92
C GLY A 52 4.85 -3.53 6.25
N LEU A 53 5.03 -4.82 6.40
CA LEU A 53 6.00 -5.60 5.64
C LEU A 53 5.19 -6.45 4.67
N TRP A 54 5.24 -6.12 3.39
CA TRP A 54 4.35 -6.67 2.38
C TRP A 54 5.09 -7.67 1.50
N PRO A 55 4.80 -8.98 1.62
CA PRO A 55 5.45 -9.96 0.77
C PRO A 55 5.19 -9.68 -0.72
N LEU A 56 6.22 -9.82 -1.54
CA LEU A 56 6.11 -9.52 -2.96
C LEU A 56 4.99 -10.31 -3.63
N ALA A 57 4.84 -11.59 -3.29
CA ALA A 57 3.78 -12.42 -3.87
C ALA A 57 2.38 -11.87 -3.53
N GLU A 58 2.20 -11.35 -2.31
CA GLU A 58 0.91 -10.77 -1.92
C GLU A 58 0.68 -9.42 -2.60
N ALA A 59 1.73 -8.62 -2.76
CA ALA A 59 1.64 -7.37 -3.51
C ALA A 59 1.29 -7.65 -4.97
N ALA A 60 1.91 -8.65 -5.58
CA ALA A 60 1.61 -9.07 -6.95
C ALA A 60 0.15 -9.47 -7.08
N ASN A 61 -0.35 -10.25 -6.12
CA ASN A 61 -1.74 -10.68 -6.15
C ASN A 61 -2.70 -9.48 -6.02
N ALA A 62 -2.38 -8.53 -5.17
CA ALA A 62 -3.19 -7.32 -5.03
C ALA A 62 -3.20 -6.47 -6.30
N CYS A 63 -2.07 -6.39 -6.99
CA CYS A 63 -1.94 -5.54 -8.18
C CYS A 63 -2.41 -6.23 -9.46
N PHE A 64 -2.12 -7.52 -9.62
CA PHE A 64 -2.26 -8.23 -10.89
C PHE A 64 -3.12 -9.48 -10.80
N GLY A 65 -3.56 -9.88 -9.61
CA GLY A 65 -4.42 -11.05 -9.43
C GLY A 65 -3.66 -12.38 -9.50
N THR A 66 -2.34 -12.35 -9.45
CA THR A 66 -1.49 -13.54 -9.48
C THR A 66 -0.32 -13.33 -8.51
N SER A 67 0.24 -14.41 -8.00
CA SER A 67 1.36 -14.32 -7.06
C SER A 67 2.69 -14.00 -7.74
N ASP A 68 2.73 -13.99 -9.08
CA ASP A 68 3.94 -13.68 -9.83
C ASP A 68 3.92 -12.24 -10.31
N TRP A 69 4.93 -11.47 -9.91
CA TRP A 69 5.08 -10.10 -10.42
C TRP A 69 5.44 -10.18 -11.91
N PRO A 70 4.76 -9.41 -12.79
CA PRO A 70 5.04 -9.50 -14.23
C PRO A 70 6.48 -9.14 -14.57
N ASP A 71 7.08 -9.90 -15.49
CA ASP A 71 8.48 -9.72 -15.88
C ASP A 71 8.73 -8.37 -16.56
N ASP A 72 7.70 -7.80 -17.20
CA ASP A 72 7.82 -6.54 -17.95
C ASP A 72 7.50 -5.30 -17.09
N VAL A 73 7.24 -5.49 -15.80
CA VAL A 73 6.97 -4.39 -14.88
C VAL A 73 8.08 -4.35 -13.82
N PRO A 74 8.72 -3.19 -13.61
CA PRO A 74 9.76 -3.10 -12.57
C PRO A 74 9.21 -3.51 -11.21
N VAL A 75 10.01 -4.27 -10.45
CA VAL A 75 9.62 -4.70 -9.11
C VAL A 75 9.86 -3.55 -8.13
N PRO A 76 8.82 -3.06 -7.46
CA PRO A 76 9.01 -1.96 -6.51
C PRO A 76 9.62 -2.46 -5.20
N GLN A 77 10.38 -1.58 -4.54
CA GLN A 77 10.97 -1.92 -3.25
C GLN A 77 10.07 -1.55 -2.08
N ALA A 78 9.13 -0.64 -2.30
CA ALA A 78 8.22 -0.20 -1.26
C ALA A 78 6.91 0.28 -1.86
N SER A 79 5.88 0.24 -1.03
CA SER A 79 4.58 0.81 -1.34
C SER A 79 4.36 2.03 -0.46
N ILE A 80 3.77 3.08 -1.05
CA ILE A 80 3.32 4.26 -0.31
C ILE A 80 1.88 4.53 -0.72
N GLU A 81 1.02 4.75 0.27
CA GLU A 81 -0.40 5.01 0.02
C GLU A 81 -0.78 6.39 0.50
N PHE A 82 -1.47 7.12 -0.37
CA PHE A 82 -1.94 8.46 -0.08
C PHE A 82 -3.46 8.48 0.03
N GLU A 83 -3.95 8.96 1.16
CA GLU A 83 -5.39 9.01 1.40
C GLU A 83 -6.01 10.17 0.63
N VAL A 84 -7.08 9.88 -0.10
CA VAL A 84 -7.87 10.87 -0.86
C VAL A 84 -9.36 10.63 -0.57
N PRO A 85 -10.20 11.66 -0.67
CA PRO A 85 -11.63 11.49 -0.38
C PRO A 85 -12.38 10.71 -1.46
N ASP A 86 -11.90 10.71 -2.70
CA ASP A 86 -12.63 10.12 -3.83
C ASP A 86 -11.66 9.42 -4.75
N VAL A 87 -11.49 8.11 -4.56
CA VAL A 87 -10.53 7.32 -5.33
C VAL A 87 -10.90 7.24 -6.82
N PRO A 88 -12.16 6.99 -7.19
CA PRO A 88 -12.51 7.01 -8.62
C PRO A 88 -12.15 8.31 -9.31
N ALA A 89 -12.44 9.45 -8.70
CA ALA A 89 -12.10 10.75 -9.27
C ALA A 89 -10.59 10.95 -9.37
N ALA A 90 -9.84 10.55 -8.34
CA ALA A 90 -8.39 10.65 -8.34
C ALA A 90 -7.77 9.77 -9.44
N ALA A 91 -8.29 8.56 -9.63
CA ALA A 91 -7.83 7.66 -10.68
C ALA A 91 -8.05 8.28 -12.06
N GLU A 92 -9.23 8.85 -12.30
CA GLU A 92 -9.52 9.51 -13.58
C GLU A 92 -8.64 10.73 -13.80
N GLU A 93 -8.37 11.50 -12.76
CA GLU A 93 -7.47 12.64 -12.85
C GLU A 93 -6.04 12.21 -13.25
N LEU A 94 -5.53 11.14 -12.65
CA LEU A 94 -4.20 10.63 -12.99
C LEU A 94 -4.14 10.17 -14.45
N LYS A 95 -5.17 9.46 -14.90
CA LYS A 95 -5.25 9.02 -16.30
C LYS A 95 -5.29 10.22 -17.25
N ALA A 96 -6.09 11.22 -16.91
CA ALA A 96 -6.20 12.43 -17.75
C ALA A 96 -4.87 13.19 -17.85
N LYS A 97 -4.03 13.08 -16.82
CA LYS A 97 -2.70 13.68 -16.82
C LYS A 97 -1.64 12.82 -17.51
N GLY A 98 -2.02 11.68 -18.07
CA GLY A 98 -1.14 10.83 -18.85
C GLY A 98 -0.45 9.71 -18.09
N TYR A 99 -0.81 9.48 -16.82
CA TYR A 99 -0.21 8.40 -16.04
C TYR A 99 -0.92 7.08 -16.31
N ARG A 100 -0.12 6.02 -16.37
CA ARG A 100 -0.64 4.68 -16.61
C ARG A 100 -0.91 4.00 -15.27
N LEU A 101 -2.16 3.63 -15.02
CA LEU A 101 -2.53 2.91 -13.80
C LEU A 101 -2.28 1.42 -13.97
N ILE A 102 -1.84 0.76 -12.90
CA ILE A 102 -1.83 -0.71 -12.83
C ILE A 102 -3.27 -1.20 -12.80
N HIS A 103 -4.10 -0.56 -11.99
CA HIS A 103 -5.55 -0.81 -12.00
C HIS A 103 -6.26 0.46 -11.54
N GLY A 104 -7.52 0.59 -11.99
CA GLY A 104 -8.38 1.69 -11.56
C GLY A 104 -8.94 1.45 -10.17
N ALA A 105 -9.83 2.34 -9.74
CA ALA A 105 -10.41 2.27 -8.41
C ALA A 105 -11.13 0.92 -8.20
N ARG A 106 -10.83 0.29 -7.07
CA ARG A 106 -11.51 -0.95 -6.69
C ARG A 106 -11.51 -1.11 -5.17
N THR A 107 -12.50 -1.86 -4.66
CA THR A 107 -12.58 -2.19 -3.25
C THR A 107 -11.78 -3.46 -2.99
N GLU A 108 -10.85 -3.36 -2.04
CA GLU A 108 -10.02 -4.49 -1.63
C GLU A 108 -10.77 -5.38 -0.63
N PRO A 109 -10.36 -6.66 -0.49
CA PRO A 109 -11.00 -7.55 0.49
C PRO A 109 -10.98 -7.02 1.92
N TRP A 110 -10.04 -6.15 2.25
CA TRP A 110 -9.94 -5.53 3.58
C TRP A 110 -10.66 -4.19 3.67
N ALA A 111 -11.60 -3.94 2.76
CA ALA A 111 -12.52 -2.79 2.75
C ALA A 111 -11.92 -1.45 2.30
N GLN A 112 -10.64 -1.39 2.02
CA GLN A 112 -9.99 -0.20 1.48
C GLN A 112 -10.33 -0.05 -0.01
N ILE A 113 -10.50 1.18 -0.48
CA ILE A 113 -10.63 1.45 -1.91
C ILE A 113 -9.26 1.94 -2.39
N THR A 114 -8.75 1.36 -3.48
CA THR A 114 -7.42 1.70 -3.99
C THR A 114 -7.41 1.85 -5.50
N ALA A 115 -6.47 2.67 -6.00
CA ALA A 115 -6.04 2.65 -7.39
C ALA A 115 -4.52 2.76 -7.34
N ARG A 116 -3.82 1.94 -8.13
CA ARG A 116 -2.36 1.82 -8.03
C ARG A 116 -1.64 2.12 -9.33
N LEU A 117 -0.44 2.66 -9.18
CA LEU A 117 0.46 2.94 -10.29
C LEU A 117 1.89 2.93 -9.76
N LEU A 118 2.86 2.91 -10.68
CA LEU A 118 4.26 3.11 -10.29
C LEU A 118 4.62 4.59 -10.43
N SER A 119 5.35 5.10 -9.44
CA SER A 119 5.91 6.44 -9.54
C SER A 119 7.09 6.44 -10.50
N PRO A 120 7.57 7.63 -10.95
CA PRO A 120 8.70 7.70 -11.87
C PRO A 120 9.95 6.98 -11.37
N GLU A 121 10.19 6.97 -10.05
CA GLU A 121 11.35 6.30 -9.46
C GLU A 121 11.08 4.83 -9.12
N GLY A 122 9.88 4.32 -9.42
CA GLY A 122 9.59 2.90 -9.27
C GLY A 122 9.00 2.47 -7.94
N LEU A 123 8.44 3.38 -7.16
CA LEU A 123 7.67 3.00 -5.98
C LEU A 123 6.25 2.59 -6.38
N LEU A 124 5.69 1.64 -5.66
CA LEU A 124 4.28 1.28 -5.83
C LEU A 124 3.44 2.29 -5.07
N VAL A 125 2.71 3.13 -5.79
CA VAL A 125 1.91 4.19 -5.20
C VAL A 125 0.44 3.84 -5.32
N ALA A 126 -0.31 4.07 -4.24
CA ALA A 126 -1.77 4.00 -4.28
C ALA A 126 -2.34 5.35 -3.89
N VAL A 127 -3.41 5.75 -4.58
CA VAL A 127 -4.38 6.67 -4.02
C VAL A 127 -5.48 5.80 -3.42
N CYS A 128 -5.89 6.09 -2.20
CA CYS A 128 -6.74 5.16 -1.46
C CYS A 128 -7.72 5.89 -0.55
N PHE A 129 -8.75 5.16 -0.16
CA PHE A 129 -9.64 5.59 0.92
C PHE A 129 -9.73 4.44 1.92
N THR A 130 -9.36 4.72 3.16
CA THR A 130 -9.28 3.74 4.24
C THR A 130 -10.33 4.09 5.28
N PRO A 131 -11.51 3.42 5.26
CA PRO A 131 -12.62 3.83 6.13
C PRO A 131 -12.25 3.93 7.61
N SER A 132 -11.43 3.01 8.12
CA SER A 132 -11.05 3.00 9.54
C SER A 132 -10.25 4.23 9.96
N PHE A 133 -9.62 4.93 9.03
CA PHE A 133 -8.86 6.14 9.34
C PHE A 133 -9.75 7.38 9.41
N HIS A 134 -11.02 7.27 9.06
CA HIS A 134 -12.00 8.36 9.07
C HIS A 134 -13.04 8.17 10.15
N ASP A 135 -13.06 7.01 10.79
CA ASP A 135 -13.93 6.77 11.93
C ASP A 135 -13.35 7.58 13.08
N GLY A 136 -14.01 8.66 13.43
CA GLY A 136 -13.60 9.46 14.57
C GLY A 136 -13.62 8.63 15.85
N PRO A 137 -13.05 9.16 16.94
CA PRO A 137 -13.19 8.48 18.22
C PRO A 137 -14.66 8.26 18.46
N SER A 138 -15.02 7.05 18.81
CA SER A 138 -16.40 6.73 19.14
C SER A 138 -16.85 7.69 20.23
N ALA A 139 -17.84 8.45 19.88
CA ALA A 139 -18.40 9.39 20.84
C ALA A 139 -19.01 8.61 22.01
#